data_34bc96706fdefc5ca251dc27412ae33d
#
_entry.id   34bc96706fdefc5ca251dc27412ae33d
#
_cell.length_a   1.000
_cell.length_b   1.000
_cell.length_c   1.000
_cell.angle_alpha   90.00
_cell.angle_beta   90.00
_cell.angle_gamma   90.00
#
_symmetry.space_group_name_H-M   'P 1'
#
loop_
_entity.id
_entity.type
_entity.pdbx_description
1 polymer ?
#
loop_
_entity_poly.entity_id
_entity_poly.type
_entity_poly.pdbx_seq_one_letter_code
_entity_poly.pdbx_strand_id
1 'polypeptide(L)'
;MDEVRSSAGVSLKRLYAAFPGKEHLVLAVLAGRHGMWTDGVTAAVDGVADPRGKLLAVYDYLAGWFADDSFRGCGFINAFGELGSTSPAVAEASREHKRSFQAYVAELVAAAGYPAELAPQLAILAEGAQTTAAIAGTPDAALHARRAADTLIGAARA
;
A
#
# COMPACT_ATOMS: atom_id res chain seq x y z
N MET A 1 3.90 -21.74 -12.11
CA MET A 1 5.28 -21.49 -12.63
C MET A 1 5.35 -21.50 -14.15
N ASP A 2 4.62 -22.37 -14.85
CA ASP A 2 4.66 -22.41 -16.32
C ASP A 2 4.14 -21.14 -17.00
N GLU A 3 3.03 -20.58 -16.52
CA GLU A 3 2.50 -19.29 -17.01
C GLU A 3 3.49 -18.14 -16.79
N VAL A 4 4.10 -18.09 -15.59
CA VAL A 4 5.13 -17.08 -15.28
C VAL A 4 6.33 -17.20 -16.21
N ARG A 5 6.80 -18.43 -16.42
CA ARG A 5 7.89 -18.71 -17.36
C ARG A 5 7.55 -18.23 -18.78
N SER A 6 6.36 -18.58 -19.24
CA SER A 6 5.89 -18.22 -20.58
C SER A 6 5.77 -16.72 -20.76
N SER A 7 5.16 -16.04 -19.80
CA SER A 7 4.99 -14.59 -19.79
C SER A 7 6.32 -13.83 -19.71
N ALA A 8 7.28 -14.34 -18.92
CA ALA A 8 8.60 -13.73 -18.77
C ALA A 8 9.59 -14.08 -19.89
N GLY A 9 9.25 -15.01 -20.79
CA GLY A 9 10.14 -15.44 -21.88
C GLY A 9 11.43 -16.13 -21.41
N VAL A 10 11.41 -16.76 -20.21
CA VAL A 10 12.59 -17.43 -19.64
C VAL A 10 12.43 -18.94 -19.62
N SER A 11 13.56 -19.69 -19.54
CA SER A 11 13.50 -21.13 -19.36
C SER A 11 13.08 -21.50 -17.93
N LEU A 12 12.43 -22.66 -17.78
CA LEU A 12 12.04 -23.18 -16.46
C LEU A 12 13.25 -23.35 -15.53
N LYS A 13 14.38 -23.80 -16.08
CA LYS A 13 15.66 -23.93 -15.36
C LYS A 13 16.12 -22.58 -14.79
N ARG A 14 16.04 -21.51 -15.58
CA ARG A 14 16.42 -20.17 -15.14
C ARG A 14 15.46 -19.64 -14.07
N LEU A 15 14.17 -19.89 -14.22
CA LEU A 15 13.16 -19.49 -13.25
C LEU A 15 13.40 -20.17 -11.89
N TYR A 16 13.61 -21.50 -11.88
CA TYR A 16 13.86 -22.21 -10.61
C TYR A 16 15.25 -21.95 -10.02
N ALA A 17 16.23 -21.53 -10.84
CA ALA A 17 17.51 -21.06 -10.32
C ALA A 17 17.39 -19.72 -9.57
N ALA A 18 16.48 -18.85 -10.01
CA ALA A 18 16.19 -17.57 -9.35
C ALA A 18 15.22 -17.72 -8.16
N PHE A 19 14.21 -18.55 -8.32
CA PHE A 19 13.14 -18.75 -7.32
C PHE A 19 12.91 -20.26 -7.11
N PRO A 20 13.43 -20.85 -6.03
CA PRO A 20 13.30 -22.29 -5.76
C PRO A 20 11.85 -22.81 -5.69
N GLY A 21 10.88 -21.92 -5.49
CA GLY A 21 9.45 -22.27 -5.46
C GLY A 21 8.54 -21.06 -5.61
N LYS A 22 7.24 -21.31 -5.74
CA LYS A 22 6.21 -20.26 -5.91
C LYS A 22 6.22 -19.24 -4.76
N GLU A 23 6.43 -19.72 -3.54
CA GLU A 23 6.47 -18.84 -2.35
C GLU A 23 7.62 -17.83 -2.45
N HIS A 24 8.82 -18.26 -2.85
CA HIS A 24 9.97 -17.35 -3.03
C HIS A 24 9.71 -16.30 -4.11
N LEU A 25 9.02 -16.68 -5.19
CA LEU A 25 8.62 -15.72 -6.21
C LEU A 25 7.61 -14.71 -5.68
N VAL A 26 6.60 -15.17 -4.94
CA VAL A 26 5.59 -14.28 -4.33
C VAL A 26 6.26 -13.30 -3.37
N LEU A 27 7.15 -13.76 -2.49
CA LEU A 27 7.88 -12.91 -1.55
C LEU A 27 8.75 -11.86 -2.27
N ALA A 28 9.42 -12.25 -3.35
CA ALA A 28 10.21 -11.30 -4.14
C ALA A 28 9.33 -10.24 -4.83
N VAL A 29 8.16 -10.63 -5.35
CA VAL A 29 7.19 -9.69 -5.91
C VAL A 29 6.67 -8.73 -4.84
N LEU A 30 6.33 -9.23 -3.65
CA LEU A 30 5.88 -8.40 -2.53
C LEU A 30 6.97 -7.42 -2.09
N ALA A 31 8.22 -7.86 -1.97
CA ALA A 31 9.35 -6.99 -1.63
C ALA A 31 9.54 -5.86 -2.65
N GLY A 32 9.48 -6.16 -3.95
CA GLY A 32 9.53 -5.15 -5.00
C GLY A 32 8.37 -4.16 -4.93
N ARG A 33 7.14 -4.64 -4.69
CA ARG A 33 5.96 -3.78 -4.53
C ARG A 33 6.04 -2.92 -3.27
N HIS A 34 6.62 -3.42 -2.18
CA HIS A 34 6.85 -2.64 -0.98
C HIS A 34 7.76 -1.43 -1.27
N GLY A 35 8.90 -1.66 -1.93
CA GLY A 35 9.81 -0.59 -2.31
C GLY A 35 9.14 0.46 -3.20
N MET A 36 8.52 0.02 -4.30
CA MET A 36 7.83 0.94 -5.23
C MET A 36 6.75 1.78 -4.53
N TRP A 37 5.98 1.15 -3.64
CA TRP A 37 4.93 1.84 -2.90
C TRP A 37 5.50 2.84 -1.90
N THR A 38 6.51 2.44 -1.13
CA THR A 38 7.18 3.30 -0.13
C THR A 38 7.82 4.50 -0.81
N ASP A 39 8.58 4.28 -1.90
CA ASP A 39 9.21 5.35 -2.65
C ASP A 39 8.17 6.33 -3.23
N GLY A 40 7.08 5.79 -3.79
CA GLY A 40 6.03 6.60 -4.39
C GLY A 40 5.28 7.48 -3.38
N VAL A 41 4.86 6.92 -2.25
CA VAL A 41 4.15 7.69 -1.21
C VAL A 41 5.09 8.69 -0.55
N THR A 42 6.33 8.33 -0.29
CA THR A 42 7.33 9.23 0.30
C THR A 42 7.62 10.40 -0.64
N ALA A 43 7.82 10.15 -1.92
CA ALA A 43 8.05 11.22 -2.90
C ALA A 43 6.88 12.20 -3.00
N ALA A 44 5.63 11.70 -2.94
CA ALA A 44 4.44 12.55 -2.94
C ALA A 44 4.35 13.43 -1.68
N VAL A 45 4.65 12.85 -0.52
CA VAL A 45 4.64 13.56 0.78
C VAL A 45 5.78 14.59 0.86
N ASP A 46 6.98 14.25 0.42
CA ASP A 46 8.15 15.14 0.45
C ASP A 46 8.00 16.35 -0.47
N GLY A 47 7.18 16.22 -1.52
CA GLY A 47 6.81 17.34 -2.40
C GLY A 47 5.95 18.41 -1.74
N VAL A 48 5.46 18.19 -0.52
CA VAL A 48 4.57 19.11 0.20
C VAL A 48 5.26 19.70 1.43
N ALA A 49 5.29 21.02 1.56
CA ALA A 49 5.95 21.69 2.69
C ALA A 49 5.06 21.74 3.96
N ASP A 50 3.75 21.91 3.80
CA ASP A 50 2.81 22.03 4.92
C ASP A 50 2.56 20.66 5.60
N PRO A 51 2.74 20.55 6.93
CA PRO A 51 2.57 19.28 7.64
C PRO A 51 1.17 18.66 7.49
N ARG A 52 0.10 19.49 7.48
CA ARG A 52 -1.25 19.02 7.20
C ARG A 52 -1.38 18.52 5.76
N GLY A 53 -0.83 19.27 4.82
CA GLY A 53 -0.78 18.90 3.42
C GLY A 53 -0.06 17.57 3.19
N LYS A 54 1.00 17.27 3.94
CA LYS A 54 1.70 15.97 3.90
C LYS A 54 0.78 14.79 4.23
N LEU A 55 -0.09 14.92 5.22
CA LEU A 55 -1.07 13.89 5.56
C LEU A 55 -2.07 13.66 4.42
N LEU A 56 -2.49 14.72 3.74
CA LEU A 56 -3.42 14.63 2.60
C LEU A 56 -2.73 14.12 1.33
N ALA A 57 -1.43 14.38 1.15
CA ALA A 57 -0.65 13.92 0.01
C ALA A 57 -0.60 12.38 -0.09
N VAL A 58 -0.75 11.66 1.03
CA VAL A 58 -0.92 10.20 1.02
C VAL A 58 -2.11 9.79 0.16
N TYR A 59 -3.24 10.49 0.30
CA TYR A 59 -4.46 10.20 -0.46
C TYR A 59 -4.40 10.71 -1.90
N ASP A 60 -3.67 11.80 -2.14
CA ASP A 60 -3.41 12.30 -3.49
C ASP A 60 -2.55 11.29 -4.27
N TYR A 61 -1.56 10.68 -3.63
CA TYR A 61 -0.81 9.55 -4.20
C TYR A 61 -1.72 8.35 -4.52
N LEU A 62 -2.60 7.97 -3.58
CA LEU A 62 -3.57 6.89 -3.82
C LEU A 62 -4.49 7.19 -5.00
N ALA A 63 -4.94 8.44 -5.17
CA ALA A 63 -5.79 8.82 -6.29
C ALA A 63 -5.09 8.62 -7.64
N GLY A 64 -3.82 9.01 -7.74
CA GLY A 64 -3.01 8.76 -8.92
C GLY A 64 -2.79 7.27 -9.18
N TRP A 65 -2.50 6.50 -8.12
CA TRP A 65 -2.29 5.07 -8.25
C TRP A 65 -3.57 4.31 -8.64
N PHE A 66 -4.73 4.68 -8.09
CA PHE A 66 -6.01 4.03 -8.45
C PHE A 66 -6.45 4.33 -9.88
N ALA A 67 -6.00 5.44 -10.45
CA ALA A 67 -6.26 5.81 -11.84
C ALA A 67 -5.33 5.11 -12.86
N ASP A 68 -4.30 4.39 -12.38
CA ASP A 68 -3.40 3.63 -13.25
C ASP A 68 -4.10 2.38 -13.80
N ASP A 69 -3.99 2.14 -15.10
CA ASP A 69 -4.62 1.00 -15.78
C ASP A 69 -4.16 -0.36 -15.24
N SER A 70 -2.97 -0.42 -14.62
CA SER A 70 -2.43 -1.62 -13.99
C SER A 70 -2.87 -1.82 -12.54
N PHE A 71 -3.64 -0.89 -11.96
CA PHE A 71 -4.12 -1.01 -10.58
C PHE A 71 -5.00 -2.24 -10.38
N ARG A 72 -4.67 -3.06 -9.39
CA ARG A 72 -5.41 -4.30 -9.04
C ARG A 72 -5.56 -4.43 -7.52
N GLY A 73 -5.55 -3.30 -6.81
CA GLY A 73 -5.59 -3.28 -5.36
C GLY A 73 -4.23 -3.51 -4.70
N CYS A 74 -4.25 -3.59 -3.39
CA CYS A 74 -3.05 -3.83 -2.59
C CYS A 74 -2.59 -5.28 -2.74
N GLY A 75 -1.39 -5.49 -3.28
CA GLY A 75 -0.81 -6.82 -3.46
C GLY A 75 -0.63 -7.59 -2.15
N PHE A 76 -0.43 -6.90 -1.02
CA PHE A 76 -0.31 -7.52 0.29
C PHE A 76 -1.65 -7.99 0.85
N ILE A 77 -2.73 -7.22 0.67
CA ILE A 77 -4.09 -7.65 1.04
C ILE A 77 -4.48 -8.89 0.23
N ASN A 78 -4.24 -8.88 -1.08
CA ASN A 78 -4.54 -9.99 -1.96
C ASN A 78 -3.71 -11.23 -1.60
N ALA A 79 -2.39 -11.09 -1.42
CA ALA A 79 -1.52 -12.20 -1.04
C ALA A 79 -1.87 -12.78 0.34
N PHE A 80 -2.21 -11.94 1.30
CA PHE A 80 -2.66 -12.38 2.62
C PHE A 80 -3.97 -13.17 2.55
N GLY A 81 -4.95 -12.69 1.75
CA GLY A 81 -6.23 -13.38 1.55
C GLY A 81 -6.08 -14.74 0.90
N GLU A 82 -5.18 -14.87 -0.09
CA GLU A 82 -4.99 -16.11 -0.84
C GLU A 82 -4.04 -17.10 -0.14
N LEU A 83 -2.97 -16.64 0.46
CA LEU A 83 -1.85 -17.46 0.92
C LEU A 83 -1.54 -17.33 2.43
N GLY A 84 -2.11 -16.35 3.11
CA GLY A 84 -1.75 -16.06 4.50
C GLY A 84 -2.06 -17.21 5.48
N SER A 85 -3.04 -18.05 5.18
CA SER A 85 -3.37 -19.23 5.98
C SER A 85 -2.43 -20.42 5.73
N THR A 86 -1.76 -20.47 4.58
CA THR A 86 -0.93 -21.60 4.13
C THR A 86 0.56 -21.27 4.08
N SER A 87 0.92 -19.99 4.04
CA SER A 87 2.31 -19.51 4.02
C SER A 87 2.54 -18.49 5.16
N PRO A 88 3.16 -18.90 6.28
CA PRO A 88 3.53 -17.99 7.36
C PRO A 88 4.44 -16.85 6.89
N ALA A 89 5.32 -17.11 5.91
CA ALA A 89 6.23 -16.10 5.36
C ALA A 89 5.47 -14.99 4.60
N VAL A 90 4.46 -15.34 3.79
CA VAL A 90 3.60 -14.36 3.11
C VAL A 90 2.74 -13.58 4.11
N ALA A 91 2.22 -14.26 5.13
CA ALA A 91 1.47 -13.61 6.20
C ALA A 91 2.34 -12.58 6.93
N GLU A 92 3.59 -12.92 7.27
CA GLU A 92 4.50 -12.01 7.97
C GLU A 92 4.95 -10.84 7.09
N ALA A 93 5.27 -11.08 5.83
CA ALA A 93 5.57 -10.00 4.87
C ALA A 93 4.40 -9.01 4.75
N SER A 94 3.17 -9.51 4.77
CA SER A 94 1.98 -8.66 4.71
C SER A 94 1.78 -7.84 5.99
N ARG A 95 1.99 -8.45 7.16
CA ARG A 95 1.94 -7.73 8.45
C ARG A 95 3.01 -6.66 8.54
N GLU A 96 4.24 -6.95 8.10
CA GLU A 96 5.34 -6.01 8.13
C GLU A 96 5.06 -4.80 7.24
N HIS A 97 4.55 -5.03 6.02
CA HIS A 97 4.15 -3.93 5.15
C HIS A 97 3.09 -3.03 5.81
N LYS A 98 2.11 -3.61 6.51
CA LYS A 98 1.08 -2.84 7.22
C LYS A 98 1.63 -2.07 8.40
N ARG A 99 2.52 -2.70 9.22
CA ARG A 99 3.19 -2.02 10.32
C ARG A 99 4.02 -0.83 9.83
N SER A 100 4.78 -1.02 8.75
CA SER A 100 5.60 0.03 8.12
C SER A 100 4.74 1.22 7.68
N PHE A 101 3.62 0.98 7.02
CA PHE A 101 2.71 2.05 6.62
C PHE A 101 2.09 2.79 7.82
N GLN A 102 1.62 2.06 8.82
CA GLN A 102 1.04 2.64 10.03
C GLN A 102 2.07 3.47 10.80
N ALA A 103 3.32 3.00 10.89
CA ALA A 103 4.43 3.74 11.49
C ALA A 103 4.71 5.04 10.74
N TYR A 104 4.78 4.98 9.41
CA TYR A 104 4.98 6.16 8.57
C TYR A 104 3.87 7.21 8.76
N VAL A 105 2.60 6.80 8.78
CA VAL A 105 1.49 7.73 9.05
C VAL A 105 1.58 8.31 10.46
N ALA A 106 2.00 7.51 11.46
CA ALA A 106 2.18 7.98 12.82
C ALA A 106 3.30 9.04 12.92
N GLU A 107 4.40 8.88 12.20
CA GLU A 107 5.46 9.87 12.09
C GLU A 107 4.96 11.19 11.49
N LEU A 108 4.16 11.13 10.42
CA LEU A 108 3.57 12.32 9.80
C LEU A 108 2.59 13.04 10.75
N VAL A 109 1.76 12.27 11.48
CA VAL A 109 0.81 12.81 12.46
C VAL A 109 1.56 13.51 13.60
N ALA A 110 2.59 12.89 14.15
CA ALA A 110 3.44 13.46 15.20
C ALA A 110 4.18 14.72 14.72
N ALA A 111 4.76 14.69 13.52
CA ALA A 111 5.43 15.84 12.92
C ALA A 111 4.48 17.03 12.67
N ALA A 112 3.20 16.76 12.43
CA ALA A 112 2.17 17.78 12.26
C ALA A 112 1.57 18.27 13.59
N GLY A 113 1.98 17.71 14.74
CA GLY A 113 1.50 18.09 16.08
C GLY A 113 0.09 17.64 16.41
N TYR A 114 -0.42 16.59 15.74
CA TYR A 114 -1.74 16.01 16.01
C TYR A 114 -1.68 14.90 17.07
N PRO A 115 -2.82 14.60 17.74
CA PRO A 115 -2.92 13.48 18.66
C PRO A 115 -2.63 12.14 17.97
N ALA A 116 -1.94 11.21 18.68
CA ALA A 116 -1.51 9.93 18.12
C ALA A 116 -2.67 9.05 17.62
N GLU A 117 -3.86 9.19 18.20
CA GLU A 117 -5.08 8.47 17.84
C GLU A 117 -5.55 8.75 16.41
N LEU A 118 -5.11 9.86 15.82
CA LEU A 118 -5.42 10.19 14.43
C LEU A 118 -4.72 9.23 13.44
N ALA A 119 -3.52 8.77 13.76
CA ALA A 119 -2.72 7.95 12.84
C ALA A 119 -3.41 6.64 12.41
N PRO A 120 -3.92 5.79 13.32
CA PRO A 120 -4.62 4.57 12.92
C PRO A 120 -5.90 4.86 12.12
N GLN A 121 -6.61 5.96 12.41
CA GLN A 121 -7.81 6.36 11.67
C GLN A 121 -7.47 6.69 10.21
N LEU A 122 -6.43 7.48 9.99
CA LEU A 122 -5.95 7.83 8.64
C LEU A 122 -5.45 6.57 7.89
N ALA A 123 -4.70 5.70 8.55
CA ALA A 123 -4.23 4.47 7.93
C ALA A 123 -5.39 3.55 7.49
N ILE A 124 -6.41 3.38 8.32
CA ILE A 124 -7.61 2.58 7.99
C ILE A 124 -8.34 3.16 6.78
N LEU A 125 -8.50 4.49 6.70
CA LEU A 125 -9.13 5.15 5.54
C LEU A 125 -8.35 4.87 4.25
N ALA A 126 -7.03 4.99 4.28
CA ALA A 126 -6.18 4.73 3.12
C ALA A 126 -6.27 3.26 2.66
N GLU A 127 -6.25 2.31 3.60
CA GLU A 127 -6.36 0.88 3.31
C GLU A 127 -7.75 0.49 2.80
N GLY A 128 -8.81 1.05 3.40
CA GLY A 128 -10.19 0.86 2.95
C GLY A 128 -10.41 1.41 1.54
N ALA A 129 -9.82 2.56 1.22
CA ALA A 129 -9.89 3.14 -0.12
C ALA A 129 -9.27 2.23 -1.19
N GLN A 130 -8.11 1.62 -0.91
CA GLN A 130 -7.46 0.68 -1.84
C GLN A 130 -8.36 -0.52 -2.17
N THR A 131 -8.97 -1.12 -1.15
CA THR A 131 -9.84 -2.28 -1.31
C THR A 131 -11.13 -1.89 -2.04
N THR A 132 -11.73 -0.76 -1.67
CA THR A 132 -12.95 -0.24 -2.30
C THR A 132 -12.73 0.08 -3.77
N ALA A 133 -11.65 0.80 -4.11
CA ALA A 133 -11.32 1.12 -5.49
C ALA A 133 -11.12 -0.15 -6.35
N ALA A 134 -10.41 -1.15 -5.81
CA ALA A 134 -10.15 -2.39 -6.53
C ALA A 134 -11.43 -3.20 -6.81
N ILE A 135 -12.35 -3.26 -5.85
CA ILE A 135 -13.60 -4.03 -6.00
C ILE A 135 -14.63 -3.27 -6.83
N ALA A 136 -14.77 -1.97 -6.61
CA ALA A 136 -15.73 -1.14 -7.32
C ALA A 136 -15.28 -0.78 -8.76
N GLY A 137 -14.00 -0.93 -9.08
CA GLY A 137 -13.45 -0.60 -10.40
C GLY A 137 -13.44 0.91 -10.69
N THR A 138 -13.36 1.76 -9.66
CA THR A 138 -13.35 3.22 -9.79
C THR A 138 -12.33 3.86 -8.85
N PRO A 139 -11.60 4.92 -9.27
CA PRO A 139 -10.66 5.64 -8.42
C PRO A 139 -11.33 6.54 -7.36
N ASP A 140 -12.65 6.73 -7.41
CA ASP A 140 -13.38 7.69 -6.56
C ASP A 140 -13.20 7.47 -5.07
N ALA A 141 -12.91 6.22 -4.66
CA ALA A 141 -12.65 5.88 -3.26
C ALA A 141 -11.50 6.71 -2.65
N ALA A 142 -10.49 7.08 -3.41
CA ALA A 142 -9.40 7.93 -2.94
C ALA A 142 -9.89 9.34 -2.59
N LEU A 143 -10.76 9.92 -3.41
CA LEU A 143 -11.34 11.25 -3.17
C LEU A 143 -12.24 11.27 -1.93
N HIS A 144 -13.02 10.20 -1.72
CA HIS A 144 -13.86 10.06 -0.53
C HIS A 144 -13.01 9.89 0.73
N ALA A 145 -11.98 9.04 0.69
CA ALA A 145 -11.06 8.85 1.80
C ALA A 145 -10.30 10.14 2.13
N ARG A 146 -9.85 10.88 1.12
CA ARG A 146 -9.19 12.18 1.30
C ARG A 146 -10.07 13.19 2.01
N ARG A 147 -11.35 13.30 1.62
CA ARG A 147 -12.31 14.20 2.27
C ARG A 147 -12.58 13.80 3.72
N ALA A 148 -12.71 12.50 3.99
CA ALA A 148 -12.88 12.00 5.34
C ALA A 148 -11.63 12.27 6.19
N ALA A 149 -10.43 12.06 5.65
CA ALA A 149 -9.17 12.40 6.30
C ALA A 149 -9.07 13.90 6.63
N ASP A 150 -9.42 14.76 5.68
CA ASP A 150 -9.41 16.21 5.88
C ASP A 150 -10.35 16.64 7.00
N THR A 151 -11.52 16.01 7.11
CA THR A 151 -12.49 16.24 8.20
C THR A 151 -11.93 15.77 9.54
N LEU A 152 -11.33 14.58 9.63
CA LEU A 152 -10.71 14.06 10.86
C LEU A 152 -9.54 14.94 11.31
N ILE A 153 -8.67 15.36 10.39
CA ILE A 153 -7.55 16.26 10.67
C ILE A 153 -8.06 17.60 11.18
N GLY A 154 -9.14 18.12 10.59
CA GLY A 154 -9.77 19.37 11.05
C GLY A 154 -10.34 19.27 12.45
N ALA A 155 -11.00 18.16 12.77
CA ALA A 155 -11.58 17.91 14.10
C ALA A 155 -10.52 17.66 15.19
N ALA A 156 -9.37 17.08 14.83
CA ALA A 156 -8.30 16.77 15.77
C ALA A 156 -7.54 18.01 16.30
N ARG A 157 -7.76 19.19 15.72
CA ARG A 157 -7.16 20.47 16.16
C ARG A 157 -7.95 21.19 17.28
N ALA A 158 -9.14 20.72 17.52
CA ALA A 158 -10.00 21.31 18.57
C ALA A 158 -9.66 20.73 19.94
#